data_0b46318a5edff4a9af716bf7d7bb65a5
#
_entry.id   0b46318a5edff4a9af716bf7d7bb65a5
#
_cell.length_a   1.000
_cell.length_b   1.000
_cell.length_c   1.000
_cell.angle_alpha   90.00
_cell.angle_beta   90.00
_cell.angle_gamma   90.00
#
_symmetry.space_group_name_H-M   'P 1'
#
loop_
_entity.id
_entity.type
_entity.pdbx_description
1 polymer ?
#
loop_
_entity_poly.entity_id
_entity_poly.type
_entity_poly.pdbx_seq_one_letter_code
_entity_poly.pdbx_strand_id
1 'polypeptide(L)'
;RDFLIKAEKNNIPISVISSGMKARIEENYLGKKANNNTVITNGTKKNDENDTKFIREEGTLTKEKFQEYYSDCLNQNDLYPKLSDTYAYLQHSKKNGKKILFFVGNITKNKNQMQAVEILKNTKVFENTLLVLWGREVDNGEVRKKIVEYQLHKNVILGGFNDRMDIFWKFCDVNLFLSLNDGFGLPIVEGYMHGVPCVTFEDLDATQDLYYPEAMLKVKDRSNESVTDTLKTALDKNWKYEEIIEIGNMFSIDIMSEKYVNWYKEVMA
;
A
#
# COMPACT_ATOMS: atom_id res chain seq x y z
N ARG A 1 4.23 5.36 -26.73
CA ARG A 1 3.79 6.64 -27.34
C ARG A 1 3.20 6.41 -28.72
N ASP A 2 3.96 5.87 -29.66
CA ASP A 2 3.52 5.72 -31.08
C ASP A 2 2.29 4.83 -31.21
N PHE A 3 2.15 3.79 -30.37
CA PHE A 3 0.96 2.96 -30.33
C PHE A 3 -0.29 3.77 -29.95
N LEU A 4 -0.23 4.58 -28.90
CA LEU A 4 -1.35 5.39 -28.42
C LEU A 4 -1.79 6.41 -29.48
N ILE A 5 -0.85 7.07 -30.15
CA ILE A 5 -1.11 8.01 -31.25
C ILE A 5 -1.78 7.29 -32.42
N LYS A 6 -1.30 6.10 -32.79
CA LYS A 6 -1.90 5.29 -33.87
C LYS A 6 -3.29 4.81 -33.50
N ALA A 7 -3.50 4.35 -32.27
CA ALA A 7 -4.80 3.91 -31.81
C ALA A 7 -5.83 5.05 -31.85
N GLU A 8 -5.48 6.23 -31.33
CA GLU A 8 -6.33 7.41 -31.37
C GLU A 8 -6.65 7.84 -32.82
N LYS A 9 -5.63 7.87 -33.69
CA LYS A 9 -5.79 8.24 -35.10
C LYS A 9 -6.71 7.28 -35.88
N ASN A 10 -6.70 6.01 -35.54
CA ASN A 10 -7.51 4.97 -36.18
C ASN A 10 -8.79 4.65 -35.41
N ASN A 11 -9.14 5.44 -34.39
CA ASN A 11 -10.29 5.25 -33.50
C ASN A 11 -10.36 3.84 -32.88
N ILE A 12 -9.19 3.29 -32.52
CA ILE A 12 -9.09 1.99 -31.85
C ILE A 12 -9.41 2.18 -30.37
N PRO A 13 -10.43 1.52 -29.81
CA PRO A 13 -10.78 1.61 -28.40
C PRO A 13 -9.65 1.11 -27.49
N ILE A 14 -9.36 1.88 -26.42
CA ILE A 14 -8.36 1.55 -25.39
C ILE A 14 -8.99 1.62 -24.03
N SER A 15 -8.73 0.64 -23.18
CA SER A 15 -9.02 0.74 -21.76
C SER A 15 -7.77 1.19 -20.99
N VAL A 16 -7.97 2.00 -19.97
CA VAL A 16 -6.93 2.46 -19.04
C VAL A 16 -7.38 2.22 -17.60
N ILE A 17 -6.41 1.95 -16.72
CA ILE A 17 -6.68 1.45 -15.37
C ILE A 17 -7.06 2.54 -14.36
N SER A 18 -6.93 3.81 -14.72
CA SER A 18 -7.30 4.94 -13.84
C SER A 18 -7.57 6.21 -14.62
N SER A 19 -8.35 7.10 -14.03
CA SER A 19 -8.61 8.45 -14.54
C SER A 19 -7.33 9.28 -14.61
N GLY A 20 -6.44 9.15 -13.63
CA GLY A 20 -5.14 9.82 -13.64
C GLY A 20 -4.23 9.34 -14.77
N MET A 21 -4.20 8.04 -15.06
CA MET A 21 -3.47 7.52 -16.20
C MET A 21 -4.08 8.03 -17.54
N LYS A 22 -5.41 8.10 -17.65
CA LYS A 22 -6.07 8.69 -18.82
C LYS A 22 -5.62 10.13 -19.02
N ALA A 23 -5.71 10.98 -17.99
CA ALA A 23 -5.31 12.38 -18.04
C ALA A 23 -3.83 12.53 -18.46
N ARG A 24 -2.95 11.72 -17.90
CA ARG A 24 -1.51 11.72 -18.26
C ARG A 24 -1.27 11.32 -19.73
N ILE A 25 -2.01 10.35 -20.25
CA ILE A 25 -1.92 9.96 -21.66
C ILE A 25 -2.38 11.12 -22.55
N GLU A 26 -3.51 11.74 -22.22
CA GLU A 26 -4.06 12.85 -22.97
C GLU A 26 -3.10 14.05 -22.99
N GLU A 27 -2.54 14.43 -21.85
CA GLU A 27 -1.65 15.58 -21.72
C GLU A 27 -0.28 15.33 -22.33
N ASN A 28 0.41 14.24 -21.93
CA ASN A 28 1.82 14.06 -22.24
C ASN A 28 2.09 13.35 -23.57
N TYR A 29 1.10 12.62 -24.11
CA TYR A 29 1.30 11.83 -25.32
C TYR A 29 0.42 12.24 -26.49
N LEU A 30 -0.83 12.63 -26.25
CA LEU A 30 -1.77 12.98 -27.30
C LEU A 30 -1.89 14.49 -27.51
N GLY A 31 -1.67 15.30 -26.48
CA GLY A 31 -1.84 16.76 -26.50
C GLY A 31 -3.31 17.19 -26.67
N LYS A 32 -4.25 16.27 -26.46
CA LYS A 32 -5.72 16.48 -26.57
C LYS A 32 -6.47 15.43 -25.79
N LYS A 33 -7.75 15.65 -25.52
CA LYS A 33 -8.64 14.63 -24.97
C LYS A 33 -8.77 13.44 -25.93
N ALA A 34 -8.74 12.23 -25.41
CA ALA A 34 -8.95 10.99 -26.17
C ALA A 34 -10.43 10.67 -26.23
N ASN A 35 -10.94 10.39 -27.43
CA ASN A 35 -12.34 10.05 -27.63
C ASN A 35 -12.65 8.56 -27.44
N ASN A 36 -11.61 7.71 -27.51
CA ASN A 36 -11.70 6.24 -27.53
C ASN A 36 -11.10 5.57 -26.28
N ASN A 37 -10.76 6.33 -25.23
CA ASN A 37 -10.19 5.80 -24.00
C ASN A 37 -11.27 5.65 -22.92
N THR A 38 -11.53 4.41 -22.52
CA THR A 38 -12.44 4.07 -21.43
C THR A 38 -11.64 3.78 -20.15
N VAL A 39 -12.05 4.34 -19.01
CA VAL A 39 -11.46 4.02 -17.72
C VAL A 39 -12.15 2.77 -17.13
N ILE A 40 -11.38 1.71 -16.92
CA ILE A 40 -11.81 0.53 -16.18
C ILE A 40 -10.79 0.33 -15.04
N THR A 41 -11.19 0.71 -13.85
CA THR A 41 -10.34 0.65 -12.66
C THR A 41 -9.95 -0.80 -12.35
N ASN A 42 -8.70 -0.99 -11.91
CA ASN A 42 -8.26 -2.29 -11.45
C ASN A 42 -9.11 -2.76 -10.25
N GLY A 43 -9.25 -4.07 -10.14
CA GLY A 43 -9.88 -4.71 -9.00
C GLY A 43 -8.94 -5.72 -8.34
N THR A 44 -9.24 -6.05 -7.09
CA THR A 44 -8.56 -7.10 -6.35
C THR A 44 -9.57 -8.03 -5.68
N LYS A 45 -9.11 -9.15 -5.16
CA LYS A 45 -9.91 -10.15 -4.47
C LYS A 45 -9.51 -10.18 -3.00
N LYS A 46 -10.49 -10.15 -2.11
CA LYS A 46 -10.28 -10.48 -0.71
C LYS A 46 -10.23 -12.00 -0.56
N ASN A 47 -9.14 -12.52 0.01
CA ASN A 47 -9.01 -13.93 0.34
C ASN A 47 -9.48 -14.20 1.78
N ASP A 48 -9.45 -15.46 2.22
CA ASP A 48 -9.85 -15.83 3.59
C ASP A 48 -8.83 -15.30 4.61
N GLU A 49 -9.22 -14.28 5.34
CA GLU A 49 -8.43 -13.67 6.41
C GLU A 49 -8.29 -14.54 7.66
N ASN A 50 -9.03 -15.65 7.74
CA ASN A 50 -8.99 -16.60 8.86
C ASN A 50 -8.10 -17.81 8.58
N ASP A 51 -7.57 -17.97 7.37
CA ASP A 51 -6.67 -19.08 7.05
C ASP A 51 -5.27 -18.86 7.68
N THR A 52 -5.20 -19.16 8.97
CA THR A 52 -3.98 -19.01 9.80
C THR A 52 -3.27 -20.36 10.05
N LYS A 53 -3.52 -21.38 9.23
CA LYS A 53 -2.96 -22.72 9.42
C LYS A 53 -1.44 -22.73 9.55
N PHE A 54 -0.75 -21.89 8.76
CA PHE A 54 0.71 -21.79 8.79
C PHE A 54 1.28 -21.24 10.13
N ILE A 55 0.43 -20.57 10.94
CA ILE A 55 0.87 -20.01 12.23
C ILE A 55 0.93 -21.08 13.32
N ARG A 56 0.20 -22.19 13.16
CA ARG A 56 0.07 -23.24 14.19
C ARG A 56 1.22 -24.24 14.22
N GLU A 57 2.05 -24.29 13.18
CA GLU A 57 3.04 -25.34 12.98
C GLU A 57 4.39 -25.07 13.66
N GLU A 58 4.67 -23.84 14.08
CA GLU A 58 5.94 -23.48 14.74
C GLU A 58 5.69 -22.69 16.03
N GLY A 59 6.43 -23.02 17.08
CA GLY A 59 6.43 -22.24 18.33
C GLY A 59 6.81 -20.79 18.04
N THR A 60 5.92 -19.85 18.42
CA THR A 60 6.15 -18.42 18.21
C THR A 60 7.14 -17.86 19.21
N LEU A 61 8.00 -16.97 18.75
CA LEU A 61 8.98 -16.30 19.59
C LEU A 61 8.30 -15.31 20.56
N THR A 62 8.88 -15.17 21.77
CA THR A 62 8.50 -14.04 22.62
C THR A 62 8.92 -12.72 21.97
N LYS A 63 8.37 -11.60 22.46
CA LYS A 63 8.70 -10.26 21.92
C LYS A 63 10.20 -10.00 21.92
N GLU A 64 10.87 -10.29 23.04
CA GLU A 64 12.30 -10.06 23.22
C GLU A 64 13.12 -10.92 22.25
N LYS A 65 12.82 -12.21 22.16
CA LYS A 65 13.44 -13.13 21.22
C LYS A 65 13.18 -12.77 19.77
N PHE A 66 11.97 -12.28 19.44
CA PHE A 66 11.69 -11.78 18.10
C PHE A 66 12.56 -10.55 17.76
N GLN A 67 12.70 -9.60 18.69
CA GLN A 67 13.52 -8.41 18.47
C GLN A 67 15.02 -8.74 18.29
N GLU A 68 15.53 -9.69 19.06
CA GLU A 68 16.89 -10.20 18.92
C GLU A 68 17.08 -10.89 17.56
N TYR A 69 16.22 -11.85 17.23
CA TYR A 69 16.23 -12.53 15.94
C TYR A 69 16.07 -11.56 14.76
N TYR A 70 15.18 -10.57 14.85
CA TYR A 70 14.99 -9.57 13.80
C TYR A 70 16.22 -8.67 13.65
N SER A 71 16.90 -8.33 14.74
CA SER A 71 18.18 -7.62 14.66
C SER A 71 19.23 -8.40 13.86
N ASP A 72 19.28 -9.73 14.04
CA ASP A 72 20.15 -10.60 13.24
C ASP A 72 19.73 -10.64 11.76
N CYS A 73 18.43 -10.66 11.48
CA CYS A 73 17.92 -10.58 10.12
C CYS A 73 18.34 -9.27 9.42
N LEU A 74 18.33 -8.14 10.14
CA LEU A 74 18.72 -6.85 9.58
C LEU A 74 20.19 -6.78 9.18
N ASN A 75 21.05 -7.57 9.82
CA ASN A 75 22.49 -7.63 9.51
C ASN A 75 22.82 -8.51 8.29
N GLN A 76 21.83 -9.17 7.70
CA GLN A 76 21.98 -10.06 6.55
C GLN A 76 21.06 -9.62 5.41
N ASN A 77 21.63 -9.46 4.21
CA ASN A 77 20.82 -9.13 3.03
C ASN A 77 19.85 -10.26 2.71
N ASP A 78 18.65 -9.88 2.23
CA ASP A 78 17.59 -10.80 1.81
C ASP A 78 17.08 -11.76 2.90
N LEU A 79 17.44 -11.55 4.16
CA LEU A 79 16.89 -12.30 5.28
C LEU A 79 15.73 -11.51 5.92
N TYR A 80 14.59 -12.17 6.05
CA TYR A 80 13.37 -11.62 6.63
C TYR A 80 12.89 -12.51 7.78
N PRO A 81 12.19 -11.96 8.77
CA PRO A 81 11.59 -12.76 9.83
C PRO A 81 10.52 -13.70 9.25
N LYS A 82 10.36 -14.87 9.87
CA LYS A 82 9.29 -15.80 9.50
C LYS A 82 7.92 -15.15 9.65
N LEU A 83 6.98 -15.49 8.76
CA LEU A 83 5.63 -14.92 8.80
C LEU A 83 4.89 -15.25 10.09
N SER A 84 5.05 -16.46 10.63
CA SER A 84 4.49 -16.89 11.91
C SER A 84 4.96 -16.02 13.08
N ASP A 85 6.26 -15.75 13.14
CA ASP A 85 6.86 -14.92 14.20
C ASP A 85 6.45 -13.46 14.05
N THR A 86 6.42 -12.96 12.82
CA THR A 86 5.93 -11.60 12.51
C THR A 86 4.46 -11.46 12.92
N TYR A 87 3.61 -12.43 12.61
CA TYR A 87 2.21 -12.42 13.01
C TYR A 87 2.07 -12.36 14.55
N ALA A 88 2.75 -13.22 15.28
CA ALA A 88 2.71 -13.23 16.74
C ALA A 88 3.21 -11.90 17.34
N TYR A 89 4.27 -11.34 16.77
CA TYR A 89 4.80 -10.05 17.20
C TYR A 89 3.81 -8.90 16.96
N LEU A 90 3.13 -8.88 15.79
CA LEU A 90 2.09 -7.89 15.50
C LEU A 90 0.90 -8.03 16.44
N GLN A 91 0.44 -9.27 16.69
CA GLN A 91 -0.64 -9.54 17.64
C GLN A 91 -0.29 -9.05 19.04
N HIS A 92 0.94 -9.34 19.52
CA HIS A 92 1.42 -8.85 20.80
C HIS A 92 1.50 -7.31 20.83
N SER A 93 2.04 -6.70 19.78
CA SER A 93 2.17 -5.25 19.66
C SER A 93 0.81 -4.54 19.72
N LYS A 94 -0.18 -5.07 19.00
CA LYS A 94 -1.55 -4.57 19.01
C LYS A 94 -2.21 -4.66 20.39
N LYS A 95 -2.05 -5.80 21.08
CA LYS A 95 -2.55 -6.00 22.46
C LYS A 95 -1.95 -5.00 23.45
N ASN A 96 -0.72 -4.54 23.21
CA ASN A 96 -0.04 -3.54 24.03
C ASN A 96 -0.29 -2.08 23.55
N GLY A 97 -1.29 -1.87 22.73
CA GLY A 97 -1.75 -0.55 22.29
C GLY A 97 -0.85 0.14 21.25
N LYS A 98 0.10 -0.58 20.62
CA LYS A 98 0.88 0.01 19.52
C LYS A 98 -0.03 0.29 18.33
N LYS A 99 0.20 1.44 17.70
CA LYS A 99 -0.33 1.75 16.37
C LYS A 99 0.54 1.09 15.30
N ILE A 100 -0.07 0.43 14.35
CA ILE A 100 0.64 -0.35 13.33
C ILE A 100 0.37 0.24 11.95
N LEU A 101 1.43 0.60 11.27
CA LEU A 101 1.41 1.10 9.89
C LEU A 101 1.87 -0.01 8.95
N PHE A 102 1.19 -0.17 7.84
CA PHE A 102 1.69 -0.99 6.73
C PHE A 102 2.10 -0.10 5.57
N PHE A 103 3.15 -0.52 4.89
CA PHE A 103 3.55 -0.01 3.60
C PHE A 103 3.77 -1.21 2.68
N VAL A 104 2.83 -1.43 1.76
CA VAL A 104 2.81 -2.62 0.91
C VAL A 104 3.30 -2.30 -0.49
N GLY A 105 4.30 -3.05 -0.95
CA GLY A 105 4.92 -2.93 -2.27
C GLY A 105 6.43 -3.15 -2.22
N ASN A 106 7.01 -3.57 -3.35
CA ASN A 106 8.46 -3.75 -3.43
C ASN A 106 9.19 -2.47 -3.00
N ILE A 107 10.25 -2.64 -2.22
CA ILE A 107 11.04 -1.53 -1.70
C ILE A 107 11.88 -0.97 -2.83
N THR A 108 11.53 0.22 -3.29
CA THR A 108 12.16 0.91 -4.43
C THR A 108 12.17 2.41 -4.19
N LYS A 109 13.04 3.12 -4.91
CA LYS A 109 13.04 4.61 -4.90
C LYS A 109 11.68 5.19 -5.29
N ASN A 110 10.98 4.58 -6.24
CA ASN A 110 9.66 5.04 -6.69
C ASN A 110 8.56 4.83 -5.62
N LYS A 111 8.62 3.74 -4.85
CA LYS A 111 7.66 3.50 -3.76
C LYS A 111 7.96 4.32 -2.51
N ASN A 112 9.20 4.83 -2.37
CA ASN A 112 9.58 5.84 -1.38
C ASN A 112 9.44 5.40 0.09
N GLN A 113 9.66 4.12 0.38
CA GLN A 113 9.68 3.60 1.76
C GLN A 113 10.77 4.26 2.61
N MET A 114 11.83 4.76 1.99
CA MET A 114 12.88 5.52 2.65
C MET A 114 12.32 6.70 3.43
N GLN A 115 11.40 7.47 2.84
CA GLN A 115 10.78 8.61 3.51
C GLN A 115 9.98 8.18 4.76
N ALA A 116 9.29 7.05 4.71
CA ALA A 116 8.59 6.51 5.87
C ALA A 116 9.56 6.15 7.01
N VAL A 117 10.73 5.57 6.70
CA VAL A 117 11.78 5.28 7.68
C VAL A 117 12.37 6.57 8.26
N GLU A 118 12.64 7.58 7.43
CA GLU A 118 13.15 8.88 7.89
C GLU A 118 12.19 9.60 8.83
N ILE A 119 10.89 9.53 8.58
CA ILE A 119 9.86 10.11 9.47
C ILE A 119 9.87 9.41 10.82
N LEU A 120 9.97 8.09 10.85
CA LEU A 120 10.00 7.32 12.10
C LEU A 120 11.31 7.49 12.89
N LYS A 121 12.38 8.05 12.29
CA LYS A 121 13.58 8.44 13.02
C LYS A 121 13.28 9.41 14.16
N ASN A 122 12.24 10.23 14.04
CA ASN A 122 11.76 11.07 15.13
C ASN A 122 10.94 10.23 16.13
N THR A 123 11.63 9.39 16.89
CA THR A 123 11.05 8.39 17.80
C THR A 123 10.10 8.98 18.84
N LYS A 124 10.28 10.26 19.27
CA LYS A 124 9.38 10.90 20.24
C LYS A 124 7.95 11.03 19.71
N VAL A 125 7.81 11.27 18.40
CA VAL A 125 6.49 11.45 17.76
C VAL A 125 5.81 10.11 17.53
N PHE A 126 6.59 9.08 17.18
CA PHE A 126 6.09 7.75 16.81
C PHE A 126 6.56 6.64 17.76
N GLU A 127 6.80 6.97 19.04
CA GLU A 127 7.31 6.03 20.05
C GLU A 127 6.44 4.77 20.15
N ASN A 128 5.12 4.96 20.11
CA ASN A 128 4.15 3.85 20.17
C ASN A 128 3.68 3.37 18.79
N THR A 129 4.50 3.57 17.75
CA THR A 129 4.17 3.19 16.38
C THR A 129 5.13 2.12 15.87
N LEU A 130 4.59 1.17 15.11
CA LEU A 130 5.32 0.12 14.42
C LEU A 130 5.01 0.21 12.92
N LEU A 131 6.02 0.39 12.08
CA LEU A 131 5.91 0.33 10.63
C LEU A 131 6.34 -1.04 10.14
N VAL A 132 5.54 -1.67 9.31
CA VAL A 132 5.91 -2.90 8.60
C VAL A 132 5.98 -2.62 7.10
N LEU A 133 7.14 -2.84 6.52
CA LEU A 133 7.40 -2.73 5.09
C LEU A 133 7.25 -4.12 4.46
N TRP A 134 6.16 -4.32 3.72
CA TRP A 134 5.86 -5.56 3.03
C TRP A 134 6.27 -5.48 1.56
N GLY A 135 7.19 -6.33 1.13
CA GLY A 135 7.66 -6.42 -0.24
C GLY A 135 9.13 -6.81 -0.34
N ARG A 136 9.57 -7.13 -1.54
CA ARG A 136 10.98 -7.47 -1.80
C ARG A 136 11.83 -6.21 -1.83
N GLU A 137 13.04 -6.29 -1.29
CA GLU A 137 14.03 -5.23 -1.42
C GLU A 137 14.63 -5.24 -2.85
N VAL A 138 14.44 -4.14 -3.56
CA VAL A 138 14.96 -3.92 -4.92
C VAL A 138 15.84 -2.66 -4.95
N ASP A 139 16.08 -2.08 -3.78
CA ASP A 139 16.85 -0.86 -3.57
C ASP A 139 18.32 -1.12 -3.17
N ASN A 140 18.83 -2.35 -3.34
CA ASN A 140 20.14 -2.79 -2.88
C ASN A 140 20.34 -2.68 -1.35
N GLY A 141 19.26 -2.81 -0.58
CA GLY A 141 19.29 -2.76 0.88
C GLY A 141 19.53 -1.37 1.47
N GLU A 142 19.27 -0.30 0.70
CA GLU A 142 19.46 1.08 1.19
C GLU A 142 18.52 1.37 2.39
N VAL A 143 17.26 0.94 2.30
CA VAL A 143 16.29 1.09 3.41
C VAL A 143 16.72 0.28 4.63
N ARG A 144 17.17 -0.96 4.45
CA ARG A 144 17.69 -1.84 5.53
C ARG A 144 18.85 -1.17 6.27
N LYS A 145 19.83 -0.63 5.55
CA LYS A 145 20.97 0.10 6.13
C LYS A 145 20.52 1.28 6.97
N LYS A 146 19.49 2.02 6.53
CA LYS A 146 18.95 3.15 7.29
C LYS A 146 18.21 2.73 8.55
N ILE A 147 17.49 1.62 8.53
CA ILE A 147 16.86 1.05 9.75
C ILE A 147 17.92 0.73 10.79
N VAL A 148 19.04 0.12 10.38
CA VAL A 148 20.18 -0.17 11.28
C VAL A 148 20.86 1.12 11.76
N GLU A 149 21.21 2.04 10.85
CA GLU A 149 21.86 3.32 11.17
C GLU A 149 21.06 4.15 12.18
N TYR A 150 19.73 4.19 12.02
CA TYR A 150 18.83 4.94 12.88
C TYR A 150 18.37 4.15 14.11
N GLN A 151 18.84 2.91 14.29
CA GLN A 151 18.48 2.02 15.41
C GLN A 151 16.96 1.79 15.51
N LEU A 152 16.27 1.69 14.38
CA LEU A 152 14.81 1.56 14.30
C LEU A 152 14.29 0.11 14.36
N HIS A 153 15.11 -0.87 14.73
CA HIS A 153 14.75 -2.29 14.79
C HIS A 153 13.54 -2.61 15.69
N LYS A 154 13.15 -1.70 16.59
CA LYS A 154 11.95 -1.82 17.45
C LYS A 154 10.70 -1.14 16.86
N ASN A 155 10.86 -0.30 15.85
CA ASN A 155 9.81 0.52 15.27
C ASN A 155 9.55 0.26 13.79
N VAL A 156 10.48 -0.41 13.09
CA VAL A 156 10.35 -0.75 11.67
C VAL A 156 10.69 -2.21 11.46
N ILE A 157 9.81 -2.94 10.78
CA ILE A 157 10.03 -4.33 10.36
C ILE A 157 10.06 -4.40 8.84
N LEU A 158 11.10 -5.03 8.28
CA LEU A 158 11.11 -5.52 6.91
C LEU A 158 10.43 -6.88 6.89
N GLY A 159 9.18 -6.93 6.42
CA GLY A 159 8.37 -8.15 6.42
C GLY A 159 8.65 -9.09 5.24
N GLY A 160 9.39 -8.60 4.23
CA GLY A 160 9.60 -9.35 3.00
C GLY A 160 8.35 -9.46 2.12
N PHE A 161 8.44 -10.25 1.06
CA PHE A 161 7.28 -10.54 0.20
C PHE A 161 6.32 -11.50 0.93
N ASN A 162 5.04 -11.18 0.86
CA ASN A 162 3.99 -11.97 1.49
C ASN A 162 2.77 -12.05 0.59
N ASP A 163 2.37 -13.25 0.19
CA ASP A 163 1.17 -13.55 -0.61
C ASP A 163 -0.08 -13.79 0.27
N ARG A 164 0.07 -13.71 1.59
CA ARG A 164 -0.98 -13.91 2.59
C ARG A 164 -1.32 -12.60 3.32
N MET A 165 -1.33 -11.48 2.61
CA MET A 165 -1.59 -10.17 3.22
C MET A 165 -2.96 -10.06 3.90
N ASP A 166 -3.97 -10.80 3.39
CA ASP A 166 -5.34 -10.78 3.94
C ASP A 166 -5.40 -11.05 5.45
N ILE A 167 -4.55 -11.97 5.95
CA ILE A 167 -4.52 -12.28 7.38
C ILE A 167 -3.77 -11.25 8.22
N PHE A 168 -2.97 -10.38 7.60
CA PHE A 168 -2.17 -9.37 8.29
C PHE A 168 -2.89 -8.01 8.37
N TRP A 169 -3.74 -7.67 7.40
CA TRP A 169 -4.43 -6.38 7.37
C TRP A 169 -5.18 -6.04 8.66
N LYS A 170 -5.71 -7.03 9.37
CA LYS A 170 -6.39 -6.84 10.67
C LYS A 170 -5.53 -6.21 11.77
N PHE A 171 -4.21 -6.20 11.62
CA PHE A 171 -3.30 -5.54 12.55
C PHE A 171 -3.04 -4.09 12.18
N CYS A 172 -3.29 -3.70 10.93
CA CYS A 172 -2.96 -2.39 10.40
C CYS A 172 -3.96 -1.33 10.88
N ASP A 173 -3.47 -0.20 11.39
CA ASP A 173 -4.27 0.98 11.71
C ASP A 173 -4.35 1.94 10.53
N VAL A 174 -3.26 2.10 9.77
CA VAL A 174 -3.18 2.98 8.61
C VAL A 174 -2.24 2.38 7.56
N ASN A 175 -2.71 2.31 6.32
CA ASN A 175 -1.90 1.98 5.16
C ASN A 175 -1.18 3.24 4.68
N LEU A 176 0.14 3.23 4.69
CA LEU A 176 0.95 4.34 4.22
C LEU A 176 1.39 4.09 2.78
N PHE A 177 0.99 4.96 1.86
CA PHE A 177 1.25 4.80 0.44
C PHE A 177 1.90 6.06 -0.14
N LEU A 178 3.22 6.19 0.00
CA LEU A 178 4.00 7.39 -0.38
C LEU A 178 4.71 7.24 -1.73
N SER A 179 4.15 6.45 -2.66
CA SER A 179 4.72 6.31 -3.99
C SER A 179 4.91 7.66 -4.68
N LEU A 180 6.04 7.83 -5.36
CA LEU A 180 6.30 9.05 -6.14
C LEU A 180 5.50 9.06 -7.44
N ASN A 181 5.21 7.87 -7.96
CA ASN A 181 4.39 7.66 -9.14
C ASN A 181 3.71 6.29 -9.06
N ASP A 182 2.40 6.26 -9.23
CA ASP A 182 1.63 5.01 -9.28
C ASP A 182 0.37 5.22 -10.10
N GLY A 183 0.07 4.25 -10.98
CA GLY A 183 -1.06 4.37 -11.89
C GLY A 183 -2.42 4.12 -11.25
N PHE A 184 -2.50 3.29 -10.20
CA PHE A 184 -3.78 2.97 -9.56
C PHE A 184 -3.69 2.78 -8.03
N GLY A 185 -2.69 2.05 -7.51
CA GLY A 185 -2.54 1.84 -6.06
C GLY A 185 -3.34 0.64 -5.53
N LEU A 186 -3.15 -0.56 -6.10
CA LEU A 186 -3.80 -1.78 -5.58
C LEU A 186 -3.66 -1.97 -4.07
N PRO A 187 -2.51 -1.69 -3.42
CA PRO A 187 -2.40 -1.80 -1.96
C PRO A 187 -3.36 -0.88 -1.19
N ILE A 188 -3.83 0.23 -1.79
CA ILE A 188 -4.84 1.10 -1.18
C ILE A 188 -6.17 0.35 -1.14
N VAL A 189 -6.57 -0.23 -2.27
CA VAL A 189 -7.83 -1.00 -2.38
C VAL A 189 -7.81 -2.24 -1.48
N GLU A 190 -6.68 -2.96 -1.44
CA GLU A 190 -6.50 -4.10 -0.54
C GLU A 190 -6.68 -3.70 0.93
N GLY A 191 -6.11 -2.57 1.34
CA GLY A 191 -6.36 -2.01 2.67
C GLY A 191 -7.83 -1.68 2.91
N TYR A 192 -8.49 -1.02 1.97
CA TYR A 192 -9.91 -0.67 2.07
C TYR A 192 -10.81 -1.91 2.24
N MET A 193 -10.57 -2.99 1.50
CA MET A 193 -11.33 -4.24 1.64
C MET A 193 -11.25 -4.84 3.06
N HIS A 194 -10.25 -4.44 3.84
CA HIS A 194 -10.05 -4.86 5.22
C HIS A 194 -10.37 -3.75 6.24
N GLY A 195 -11.00 -2.66 5.80
CA GLY A 195 -11.37 -1.54 6.65
C GLY A 195 -10.19 -0.64 7.06
N VAL A 196 -9.06 -0.72 6.35
CA VAL A 196 -7.85 0.04 6.68
C VAL A 196 -7.79 1.32 5.86
N PRO A 197 -7.76 2.51 6.52
CA PRO A 197 -7.63 3.80 5.84
C PRO A 197 -6.22 3.99 5.27
N CYS A 198 -6.11 4.91 4.31
CA CYS A 198 -4.85 5.22 3.64
C CYS A 198 -4.39 6.66 3.87
N VAL A 199 -3.06 6.84 3.94
CA VAL A 199 -2.39 8.14 3.81
C VAL A 199 -1.54 8.12 2.56
N THR A 200 -1.75 9.06 1.65
CA THR A 200 -1.02 9.15 0.37
C THR A 200 -0.88 10.59 -0.10
N PHE A 201 -0.04 10.85 -1.10
CA PHE A 201 0.12 12.17 -1.70
C PHE A 201 -1.11 12.59 -2.52
N GLU A 202 -1.47 13.87 -2.43
CA GLU A 202 -2.62 14.45 -3.15
C GLU A 202 -2.45 14.44 -4.66
N ASP A 203 -1.21 14.60 -5.14
CA ASP A 203 -0.85 14.70 -6.55
C ASP A 203 -0.64 13.35 -7.25
N LEU A 204 -0.95 12.23 -6.58
CA LEU A 204 -0.80 10.90 -7.15
C LEU A 204 -2.01 10.54 -8.03
N ASP A 205 -1.79 9.96 -9.22
CA ASP A 205 -2.87 9.54 -10.13
C ASP A 205 -3.92 8.65 -9.44
N ALA A 206 -3.46 7.75 -8.56
CA ALA A 206 -4.33 6.85 -7.79
C ALA A 206 -5.36 7.59 -6.94
N THR A 207 -5.08 8.82 -6.51
CA THR A 207 -6.02 9.59 -5.68
C THR A 207 -7.25 10.07 -6.45
N GLN A 208 -7.22 10.12 -7.77
CA GLN A 208 -8.36 10.57 -8.58
C GLN A 208 -9.55 9.60 -8.50
N ASP A 209 -9.27 8.29 -8.45
CA ASP A 209 -10.30 7.26 -8.42
C ASP A 209 -10.53 6.67 -7.01
N LEU A 210 -9.53 6.75 -6.13
CA LEU A 210 -9.52 6.09 -4.81
C LEU A 210 -9.74 7.06 -3.63
N TYR A 211 -9.94 8.36 -3.89
CA TYR A 211 -10.16 9.32 -2.82
C TYR A 211 -11.59 9.29 -2.31
N TYR A 212 -11.71 8.86 -1.08
CA TYR A 212 -12.92 8.95 -0.26
C TYR A 212 -12.49 9.53 1.11
N PRO A 213 -13.07 10.67 1.56
CA PRO A 213 -12.70 11.30 2.83
C PRO A 213 -12.90 10.39 4.05
N GLU A 214 -13.78 9.39 3.92
CA GLU A 214 -14.06 8.35 4.91
C GLU A 214 -12.94 7.32 5.01
N ALA A 215 -12.09 7.19 3.97
CA ALA A 215 -11.07 6.14 3.86
C ALA A 215 -9.65 6.67 3.62
N MET A 216 -9.48 7.96 3.27
CA MET A 216 -8.16 8.50 2.90
C MET A 216 -7.92 9.89 3.48
N LEU A 217 -6.68 10.12 3.91
CA LEU A 217 -6.14 11.47 4.07
C LEU A 217 -5.05 11.73 3.04
N LYS A 218 -5.14 12.91 2.40
CA LYS A 218 -4.19 13.35 1.39
C LYS A 218 -3.14 14.26 1.99
N VAL A 219 -1.88 13.95 1.71
CA VAL A 219 -0.74 14.79 2.04
C VAL A 219 -0.58 15.86 0.95
N LYS A 220 -0.59 17.12 1.33
CA LYS A 220 -0.60 18.24 0.39
C LYS A 220 0.70 18.42 -0.38
N ASP A 221 1.82 18.20 0.29
CA ASP A 221 3.15 18.28 -0.31
C ASP A 221 4.01 17.09 0.15
N ARG A 222 5.15 16.89 -0.50
CA ARG A 222 6.01 15.70 -0.28
C ARG A 222 7.04 15.88 0.83
N SER A 223 6.91 16.92 1.67
CA SER A 223 7.80 17.13 2.81
C SER A 223 7.57 16.11 3.93
N ASN A 224 8.62 15.81 4.69
CA ASN A 224 8.51 14.94 5.86
C ASN A 224 7.57 15.54 6.93
N GLU A 225 7.48 16.86 7.02
CA GLU A 225 6.58 17.56 7.93
C GLU A 225 5.12 17.32 7.56
N SER A 226 4.72 17.57 6.31
CA SER A 226 3.37 17.33 5.83
C SER A 226 2.93 15.87 5.99
N VAL A 227 3.82 14.92 5.69
CA VAL A 227 3.53 13.48 5.88
C VAL A 227 3.36 13.17 7.36
N THR A 228 4.24 13.70 8.22
CA THR A 228 4.18 13.48 9.67
C THR A 228 2.88 13.98 10.27
N ASP A 229 2.44 15.19 9.92
CA ASP A 229 1.22 15.79 10.49
C ASP A 229 -0.04 15.10 9.96
N THR A 230 -0.06 14.73 8.67
CA THR A 230 -1.17 13.95 8.10
C THR A 230 -1.25 12.57 8.75
N LEU A 231 -0.11 11.92 8.97
CA LEU A 231 -0.05 10.60 9.60
C LEU A 231 -0.51 10.64 11.06
N LYS A 232 -0.12 11.64 11.85
CA LYS A 232 -0.65 11.86 13.21
C LYS A 232 -2.17 11.98 13.18
N THR A 233 -2.68 12.83 12.30
CA THR A 233 -4.13 13.03 12.13
C THR A 233 -4.82 11.71 11.79
N ALA A 234 -4.22 10.88 10.91
CA ALA A 234 -4.78 9.59 10.54
C ALA A 234 -4.80 8.59 11.71
N LEU A 235 -3.77 8.59 12.55
CA LEU A 235 -3.66 7.70 13.71
C LEU A 235 -4.60 8.08 14.86
N ASP A 236 -4.97 9.36 14.96
CA ASP A 236 -5.88 9.88 15.99
C ASP A 236 -7.35 9.89 15.53
N LYS A 237 -7.59 9.82 14.22
CA LYS A 237 -8.95 9.84 13.65
C LYS A 237 -9.71 8.55 14.00
N ASN A 238 -10.97 8.70 14.42
CA ASN A 238 -11.86 7.55 14.60
C ASN A 238 -12.46 7.14 13.25
N TRP A 239 -11.85 6.13 12.63
CA TRP A 239 -12.28 5.60 11.35
C TRP A 239 -13.45 4.63 11.50
N LYS A 240 -14.37 4.63 10.54
CA LYS A 240 -15.50 3.69 10.48
C LYS A 240 -15.17 2.56 9.53
N TYR A 241 -14.70 1.45 10.09
CA TYR A 241 -14.18 0.31 9.33
C TYR A 241 -15.16 -0.25 8.29
N GLU A 242 -16.45 -0.32 8.64
CA GLU A 242 -17.51 -0.82 7.76
C GLU A 242 -17.66 0.06 6.52
N GLU A 243 -17.67 1.39 6.67
CA GLU A 243 -17.75 2.34 5.56
C GLU A 243 -16.52 2.18 4.61
N ILE A 244 -15.33 1.96 5.18
CA ILE A 244 -14.12 1.73 4.39
C ILE A 244 -14.21 0.40 3.61
N ILE A 245 -14.74 -0.67 4.23
CA ILE A 245 -14.94 -1.96 3.56
C ILE A 245 -15.92 -1.82 2.38
N GLU A 246 -17.01 -1.07 2.56
CA GLU A 246 -17.97 -0.81 1.48
C GLU A 246 -17.29 -0.11 0.30
N ILE A 247 -16.44 0.88 0.56
CA ILE A 247 -15.63 1.55 -0.47
C ILE A 247 -14.70 0.53 -1.15
N GLY A 248 -13.99 -0.30 -0.38
CA GLY A 248 -13.10 -1.33 -0.92
C GLY A 248 -13.81 -2.31 -1.86
N ASN A 249 -15.02 -2.73 -1.50
CA ASN A 249 -15.82 -3.66 -2.28
C ASN A 249 -16.22 -3.12 -3.67
N MET A 250 -16.29 -1.80 -3.84
CA MET A 250 -16.53 -1.19 -5.17
C MET A 250 -15.41 -1.47 -6.18
N PHE A 251 -14.24 -1.90 -5.71
CA PHE A 251 -13.07 -2.24 -6.51
C PHE A 251 -12.78 -3.74 -6.50
N SER A 252 -13.81 -4.57 -6.35
CA SER A 252 -13.65 -6.03 -6.44
C SER A 252 -13.30 -6.47 -7.87
N ILE A 253 -12.62 -7.60 -7.97
CA ILE A 253 -12.28 -8.21 -9.26
C ILE A 253 -13.54 -8.56 -10.08
N ASP A 254 -14.64 -8.87 -9.41
CA ASP A 254 -15.92 -9.20 -10.06
C ASP A 254 -16.49 -7.96 -10.75
N ILE A 255 -16.52 -6.81 -10.06
CA ILE A 255 -16.95 -5.53 -10.64
C ILE A 255 -16.05 -5.10 -11.79
N MET A 256 -14.73 -5.25 -11.64
CA MET A 256 -13.79 -4.98 -12.74
C MET A 256 -14.09 -5.86 -13.94
N SER A 257 -14.28 -7.17 -13.72
CA SER A 257 -14.54 -8.14 -14.78
C SER A 257 -15.84 -7.84 -15.52
N GLU A 258 -16.90 -7.47 -14.79
CA GLU A 258 -18.18 -7.07 -15.40
C GLU A 258 -18.03 -5.83 -16.29
N LYS A 259 -17.29 -4.81 -15.82
CA LYS A 259 -16.99 -3.61 -16.62
C LYS A 259 -16.24 -3.96 -17.90
N TYR A 260 -15.26 -4.88 -17.86
CA TYR A 260 -14.55 -5.34 -19.05
C TYR A 260 -15.46 -6.10 -20.02
N VAL A 261 -16.31 -7.00 -19.52
CA VAL A 261 -17.26 -7.73 -20.36
C VAL A 261 -18.22 -6.78 -21.08
N ASN A 262 -18.75 -5.78 -20.38
CA ASN A 262 -19.65 -4.79 -20.97
C ASN A 262 -18.93 -3.93 -22.01
N TRP A 263 -17.73 -3.47 -21.70
CA TRP A 263 -16.90 -2.70 -22.63
C TRP A 263 -16.60 -3.50 -23.92
N TYR A 264 -16.23 -4.79 -23.82
CA TYR A 264 -16.02 -5.64 -25.00
C TYR A 264 -17.28 -5.77 -25.86
N LYS A 265 -18.45 -5.95 -25.24
CA LYS A 265 -19.72 -6.00 -25.98
C LYS A 265 -20.00 -4.71 -26.75
N GLU A 266 -19.75 -3.54 -26.13
CA GLU A 266 -19.91 -2.23 -26.76
C GLU A 266 -18.95 -2.02 -27.93
N VAL A 267 -17.69 -2.43 -27.76
CA VAL A 267 -16.64 -2.27 -28.79
C VAL A 267 -16.84 -3.22 -29.97
N MET A 268 -17.47 -4.38 -29.76
CA MET A 268 -17.70 -5.39 -30.79
C MET A 268 -19.07 -5.25 -31.50
N ALA A 269 -19.97 -4.40 -31.01
CA ALA A 269 -21.25 -4.11 -31.61
C ALA A 269 -21.12 -3.08 -32.76
#